data_98bd2d1265313d97859e80545802bd6e
#
_entry.id   98bd2d1265313d97859e80545802bd6e
#
_cell.length_a   1.000
_cell.length_b   1.000
_cell.length_c   1.000
_cell.angle_alpha   90.00
_cell.angle_beta   90.00
_cell.angle_gamma   90.00
#
_symmetry.space_group_name_H-M   'P 1'
#
loop_
_entity.id
_entity.type
_entity.pdbx_description
1 polymer ?
#
loop_
_entity_poly.entity_id
_entity_poly.type
_entity_poly.pdbx_seq_one_letter_code
_entity_poly.pdbx_strand_id
1 'polypeptide(L)'
;MAIVTNASDQLMLSELFAPVTSEVDVADLAISGALPAGLDGAFVRNGPNPRFEPLGKYHMFDGDGMLHSVTLGDGRARYRNRWIRTAGLAAEERAGRALYGGLGEMRFPTPDEVGDAGPMKNPANTNLIRHAGRYLALWEGGPPTEVTESLETVGPYDFAGCLPGAFTAHPRIDPRSGELLAFAYQPFEPYLRAYAVQADGQWARTIDIDVPDCSVMHDFAITEHHLVFVQSPLLFDLVGAMEGRSPFRWDPDHGTRIGVVPRDGVEARWFEIEDGYVNHFWNAWEEGDTITFSGSRSTGEGYTEGQDGNADAEPGRPTRFTVDLKRGVASSEQIDDLGGDFPRINPAYTGVRSRFHTMGAFKGPPDVIGHFDTIVQYDDLLGIRRDWWAGPGMVVGEAVFAPDPDGVAEDDGWLLCTVSERATGATDLAVIDAHDVEAGPIAQVHLPGRLPFGFHSCWFERGDTEPA
;
A
#
# COMPACT_ATOMS: atom_id res chain seq x y z
N MET A 1 -15.56 18.29 -31.48
CA MET A 1 -14.70 17.12 -31.71
C MET A 1 -14.88 16.26 -30.45
N ALA A 2 -15.64 15.17 -30.52
CA ALA A 2 -15.86 14.32 -29.34
C ALA A 2 -14.53 13.61 -29.04
N ILE A 3 -14.00 13.83 -27.84
CA ILE A 3 -12.89 13.06 -27.30
C ILE A 3 -13.44 11.64 -27.09
N VAL A 4 -12.96 10.69 -27.87
CA VAL A 4 -13.22 9.27 -27.63
C VAL A 4 -12.42 8.91 -26.38
N THR A 5 -13.04 8.96 -25.22
CA THR A 5 -12.47 8.37 -24.01
C THR A 5 -12.40 6.87 -24.19
N ASN A 6 -11.23 6.26 -23.98
CA ASN A 6 -11.07 4.80 -23.98
C ASN A 6 -11.96 4.20 -22.87
N ALA A 7 -12.46 3.00 -23.08
CA ALA A 7 -13.31 2.32 -22.09
C ALA A 7 -12.59 2.14 -20.73
N SER A 8 -11.26 2.00 -20.73
CA SER A 8 -10.42 1.93 -19.52
C SER A 8 -10.42 3.24 -18.72
N ASP A 9 -10.41 4.40 -19.39
CA ASP A 9 -10.40 5.70 -18.72
C ASP A 9 -11.74 5.99 -17.99
N GLN A 10 -12.84 5.42 -18.49
CA GLN A 10 -14.14 5.50 -17.84
C GLN A 10 -14.24 4.56 -16.63
N LEU A 11 -13.59 3.40 -16.64
CA LEU A 11 -13.62 2.46 -15.53
C LEU A 11 -13.03 3.08 -14.26
N MET A 12 -11.85 3.72 -14.35
CA MET A 12 -11.15 4.34 -13.21
C MET A 12 -11.87 5.53 -12.55
N LEU A 13 -13.02 5.95 -13.09
CA LEU A 13 -13.87 7.02 -12.56
C LEU A 13 -15.33 6.57 -12.41
N SER A 14 -15.60 5.28 -12.51
CA SER A 14 -16.96 4.72 -12.48
C SER A 14 -17.08 3.58 -11.49
N GLU A 15 -18.26 3.09 -11.26
CA GLU A 15 -18.55 1.97 -10.35
C GLU A 15 -17.91 2.17 -8.98
N LEU A 16 -17.13 1.21 -8.50
CA LEU A 16 -16.43 1.30 -7.21
C LEU A 16 -15.24 2.29 -7.24
N PHE A 17 -14.73 2.67 -8.41
CA PHE A 17 -13.69 3.69 -8.52
C PHE A 17 -14.23 5.12 -8.55
N ALA A 18 -15.53 5.30 -8.77
CA ALA A 18 -16.08 6.65 -8.87
C ALA A 18 -15.83 7.47 -7.59
N PRO A 19 -15.32 8.72 -7.68
CA PRO A 19 -15.00 9.49 -6.50
C PRO A 19 -16.24 9.84 -5.67
N VAL A 20 -16.09 9.97 -4.36
CA VAL A 20 -17.05 10.61 -3.49
C VAL A 20 -16.80 12.11 -3.46
N THR A 21 -17.86 12.90 -3.30
CA THR A 21 -17.80 14.37 -3.49
C THR A 21 -17.88 15.15 -2.19
N SER A 22 -18.06 14.49 -1.05
CA SER A 22 -18.27 15.13 0.24
C SER A 22 -17.46 14.48 1.35
N GLU A 23 -17.04 15.32 2.28
CA GLU A 23 -16.53 14.92 3.58
C GLU A 23 -17.71 14.76 4.53
N VAL A 24 -17.72 13.66 5.27
CA VAL A 24 -18.76 13.35 6.25
C VAL A 24 -18.14 12.92 7.59
N ASP A 25 -18.98 13.00 8.62
CA ASP A 25 -18.65 12.53 9.97
C ASP A 25 -19.95 11.98 10.56
N VAL A 26 -20.04 10.66 10.73
CA VAL A 26 -21.25 9.97 11.13
C VAL A 26 -20.97 9.11 12.36
N ALA A 27 -21.60 9.46 13.47
CA ALA A 27 -21.55 8.68 14.70
C ALA A 27 -22.61 7.55 14.69
N ASP A 28 -22.40 6.56 15.55
CA ASP A 28 -23.35 5.50 15.82
C ASP A 28 -23.83 4.76 14.55
N LEU A 29 -22.85 4.24 13.80
CA LEU A 29 -23.13 3.40 12.63
C LEU A 29 -23.90 2.12 13.02
N ALA A 30 -24.76 1.65 12.12
CA ALA A 30 -25.42 0.38 12.28
C ALA A 30 -24.39 -0.77 12.22
N ILE A 31 -24.59 -1.78 13.07
CA ILE A 31 -23.70 -2.94 13.19
C ILE A 31 -24.55 -4.20 13.12
N SER A 32 -24.17 -5.13 12.26
CA SER A 32 -24.69 -6.51 12.25
C SER A 32 -23.68 -7.39 13.00
N GLY A 33 -24.16 -8.33 13.83
CA GLY A 33 -23.32 -9.11 14.73
C GLY A 33 -22.94 -8.34 16.00
N ALA A 34 -21.78 -8.65 16.58
CA ALA A 34 -21.29 -8.01 17.79
C ALA A 34 -19.80 -7.70 17.67
N LEU A 35 -19.41 -6.45 17.87
CA LEU A 35 -18.02 -6.07 17.93
C LEU A 35 -17.33 -6.70 19.15
N PRO A 36 -16.16 -7.32 19.00
CA PRO A 36 -15.37 -7.80 20.12
C PRO A 36 -15.06 -6.68 21.12
N ALA A 37 -15.12 -6.98 22.41
CA ALA A 37 -14.89 -5.99 23.46
C ALA A 37 -13.45 -5.43 23.47
N GLY A 38 -12.47 -6.25 23.05
CA GLY A 38 -11.06 -5.84 22.93
C GLY A 38 -10.75 -5.00 21.70
N LEU A 39 -11.69 -4.87 20.74
CA LEU A 39 -11.48 -4.12 19.52
C LEU A 39 -11.76 -2.62 19.76
N ASP A 40 -10.71 -1.88 20.14
CA ASP A 40 -10.75 -0.46 20.46
C ASP A 40 -9.65 0.30 19.71
N GLY A 41 -10.05 1.10 18.70
CA GLY A 41 -9.10 1.79 17.83
C GLY A 41 -9.74 2.33 16.56
N ALA A 42 -8.92 2.57 15.56
CA ALA A 42 -9.34 3.08 14.26
C ALA A 42 -8.80 2.24 13.09
N PHE A 43 -9.69 1.71 12.28
CA PHE A 43 -9.38 1.25 10.93
C PHE A 43 -9.35 2.46 10.01
N VAL A 44 -8.23 2.71 9.35
CA VAL A 44 -8.09 3.83 8.41
C VAL A 44 -7.61 3.30 7.06
N ARG A 45 -8.28 3.73 5.99
CA ARG A 45 -7.91 3.42 4.61
C ARG A 45 -7.57 4.69 3.85
N ASN A 46 -6.47 4.65 3.10
CA ASN A 46 -6.11 5.69 2.14
C ASN A 46 -6.44 5.24 0.71
N GLY A 47 -6.71 6.19 -0.16
CA GLY A 47 -6.98 5.88 -1.56
C GLY A 47 -7.19 7.12 -2.41
N PRO A 48 -7.16 6.92 -3.75
CA PRO A 48 -7.35 7.99 -4.71
C PRO A 48 -8.83 8.43 -4.75
N ASN A 49 -9.06 9.71 -4.61
CA ASN A 49 -10.38 10.31 -4.73
C ASN A 49 -10.27 11.70 -5.40
N PRO A 50 -10.14 11.77 -6.73
CA PRO A 50 -9.94 13.05 -7.41
C PRO A 50 -11.03 14.05 -7.02
N ARG A 51 -10.59 15.22 -6.55
CA ARG A 51 -11.47 16.31 -6.10
C ARG A 51 -12.16 17.01 -7.26
N PHE A 52 -11.45 17.13 -8.37
CA PHE A 52 -11.89 17.76 -9.61
C PHE A 52 -11.82 16.76 -10.75
N GLU A 53 -12.54 17.04 -11.83
CA GLU A 53 -12.45 16.24 -13.05
C GLU A 53 -11.01 16.23 -13.57
N PRO A 54 -10.38 15.05 -13.74
CA PRO A 54 -8.99 14.95 -14.15
C PRO A 54 -8.72 15.56 -15.52
N LEU A 55 -7.49 16.04 -15.71
CA LEU A 55 -7.02 16.55 -16.99
C LEU A 55 -6.49 15.40 -17.85
N GLY A 56 -7.08 15.20 -19.04
CA GLY A 56 -6.63 14.18 -19.99
C GLY A 56 -6.87 12.75 -19.51
N LYS A 57 -5.95 11.83 -19.84
CA LYS A 57 -6.05 10.43 -19.43
C LYS A 57 -5.79 10.32 -17.92
N TYR A 58 -6.74 9.74 -17.19
CA TYR A 58 -6.61 9.52 -15.75
C TYR A 58 -6.01 8.15 -15.44
N HIS A 59 -5.05 8.13 -14.53
CA HIS A 59 -4.55 6.92 -13.89
C HIS A 59 -4.98 6.91 -12.42
N MET A 60 -5.35 5.76 -11.87
CA MET A 60 -5.84 5.68 -10.48
C MET A 60 -4.83 6.20 -9.44
N PHE A 61 -3.54 6.14 -9.72
CA PHE A 61 -2.51 6.65 -8.81
C PHE A 61 -2.44 8.19 -8.75
N ASP A 62 -3.13 8.89 -9.66
CA ASP A 62 -3.10 10.35 -9.75
C ASP A 62 -4.14 11.05 -8.86
N GLY A 63 -5.14 10.30 -8.36
CA GLY A 63 -6.24 10.85 -7.56
C GLY A 63 -5.78 11.42 -6.22
N ASP A 64 -6.43 12.51 -5.78
CA ASP A 64 -6.18 13.10 -4.47
C ASP A 64 -6.39 12.09 -3.35
N GLY A 65 -5.50 12.05 -2.38
CA GLY A 65 -5.62 11.19 -1.23
C GLY A 65 -6.86 11.55 -0.39
N MET A 66 -7.66 10.55 -0.11
CA MET A 66 -8.76 10.66 0.85
C MET A 66 -8.65 9.56 1.90
N LEU A 67 -8.58 9.98 3.15
CA LEU A 67 -8.60 9.07 4.29
C LEU A 67 -10.05 8.75 4.67
N HIS A 68 -10.30 7.47 4.92
CA HIS A 68 -11.57 6.93 5.40
C HIS A 68 -11.30 6.20 6.71
N SER A 69 -11.84 6.69 7.81
CA SER A 69 -11.65 6.12 9.14
C SER A 69 -12.94 5.55 9.70
N VAL A 70 -12.86 4.32 10.22
CA VAL A 70 -13.89 3.72 11.07
C VAL A 70 -13.31 3.54 12.46
N THR A 71 -13.71 4.39 13.40
CA THR A 71 -13.33 4.27 14.80
C THR A 71 -14.27 3.31 15.50
N LEU A 72 -13.71 2.29 16.15
CA LEU A 72 -14.40 1.27 16.92
C LEU A 72 -14.10 1.41 18.40
N GLY A 73 -15.03 1.09 19.27
CA GLY A 73 -14.83 1.05 20.71
C GLY A 73 -16.17 1.03 21.47
N ASP A 74 -16.19 0.40 22.63
CA ASP A 74 -17.38 0.26 23.47
C ASP A 74 -18.62 -0.32 22.74
N GLY A 75 -18.39 -1.21 21.76
CA GLY A 75 -19.45 -1.80 20.93
C GLY A 75 -20.09 -0.81 19.95
N ARG A 76 -19.48 0.33 19.68
CA ARG A 76 -19.94 1.37 18.77
C ARG A 76 -18.96 1.58 17.62
N ALA A 77 -19.46 2.21 16.55
CA ALA A 77 -18.65 2.57 15.39
C ALA A 77 -18.98 3.99 14.91
N ARG A 78 -17.96 4.72 14.50
CA ARG A 78 -18.05 6.05 13.90
C ARG A 78 -17.29 6.07 12.60
N TYR A 79 -17.81 6.72 11.57
CA TYR A 79 -17.14 6.91 10.29
C TYR A 79 -16.80 8.38 10.08
N ARG A 80 -15.60 8.62 9.52
CA ARG A 80 -15.16 9.94 9.05
C ARG A 80 -14.32 9.78 7.79
N ASN A 81 -14.47 10.70 6.82
CA ASN A 81 -13.55 10.80 5.70
C ASN A 81 -13.08 12.25 5.51
N ARG A 82 -11.83 12.42 5.02
CA ARG A 82 -11.22 13.73 4.75
C ARG A 82 -10.26 13.63 3.57
N TRP A 83 -10.32 14.62 2.67
CA TRP A 83 -9.23 14.80 1.72
C TRP A 83 -7.95 15.22 2.43
N ILE A 84 -6.83 14.70 1.94
CA ILE A 84 -5.50 15.16 2.36
C ILE A 84 -5.19 16.40 1.55
N ARG A 85 -5.28 17.57 2.19
CA ARG A 85 -5.11 18.88 1.52
C ARG A 85 -3.63 19.20 1.36
N THR A 86 -2.98 18.49 0.43
CA THR A 86 -1.61 18.78 0.03
C THR A 86 -1.52 20.15 -0.63
N ALA A 87 -0.30 20.69 -0.80
CA ALA A 87 -0.12 21.99 -1.45
C ALA A 87 -0.70 22.03 -2.87
N GLY A 88 -0.58 20.90 -3.61
CA GLY A 88 -1.15 20.77 -4.95
C GLY A 88 -2.67 20.81 -4.94
N LEU A 89 -3.33 20.01 -4.08
CA LEU A 89 -4.80 20.06 -3.95
C LEU A 89 -5.29 21.44 -3.50
N ALA A 90 -4.60 22.09 -2.57
CA ALA A 90 -4.94 23.45 -2.13
C ALA A 90 -4.84 24.48 -3.28
N ALA A 91 -3.90 24.31 -4.22
CA ALA A 91 -3.80 25.12 -5.42
C ALA A 91 -5.00 24.89 -6.35
N GLU A 92 -5.40 23.63 -6.56
CA GLU A 92 -6.58 23.28 -7.36
C GLU A 92 -7.90 23.77 -6.73
N GLU A 93 -8.03 23.67 -5.40
CA GLU A 93 -9.20 24.23 -4.68
C GLU A 93 -9.29 25.76 -4.87
N ARG A 94 -8.16 26.48 -4.86
CA ARG A 94 -8.16 27.93 -5.17
C ARG A 94 -8.56 28.22 -6.63
N ALA A 95 -8.11 27.36 -7.56
CA ALA A 95 -8.44 27.49 -8.98
C ALA A 95 -9.86 27.01 -9.33
N GLY A 96 -10.48 26.20 -8.47
CA GLY A 96 -11.79 25.57 -8.71
C GLY A 96 -11.78 24.52 -9.82
N ARG A 97 -10.62 23.97 -10.16
CA ARG A 97 -10.40 22.96 -11.21
C ARG A 97 -9.10 22.22 -11.02
N ALA A 98 -8.95 21.06 -11.70
CA ALA A 98 -7.67 20.37 -11.80
C ALA A 98 -6.64 21.28 -12.52
N LEU A 99 -5.39 21.23 -12.07
CA LEU A 99 -4.25 21.96 -12.60
C LEU A 99 -3.14 21.03 -13.09
N TYR A 100 -3.01 19.85 -12.47
CA TYR A 100 -1.99 18.87 -12.75
C TYR A 100 -2.55 17.74 -13.60
N GLY A 101 -1.75 17.23 -14.53
CA GLY A 101 -1.90 15.88 -15.04
C GLY A 101 -1.12 14.90 -14.16
N GLY A 102 -1.10 13.63 -14.52
CA GLY A 102 -0.42 12.59 -13.76
C GLY A 102 0.21 11.52 -14.65
N LEU A 103 0.31 10.31 -14.13
CA LEU A 103 0.91 9.17 -14.85
C LEU A 103 0.15 8.78 -16.13
N GLY A 104 -1.16 9.00 -16.15
CA GLY A 104 -1.98 8.76 -17.34
C GLY A 104 -1.69 9.72 -18.49
N GLU A 105 -1.44 10.99 -18.19
CA GLU A 105 -1.03 12.04 -19.13
C GLU A 105 -0.32 13.15 -18.38
N MET A 106 1.01 13.23 -18.52
CA MET A 106 1.81 14.24 -17.82
C MET A 106 1.51 15.66 -18.33
N ARG A 107 1.02 16.52 -17.42
CA ARG A 107 0.82 17.95 -17.64
C ARG A 107 1.32 18.73 -16.45
N PHE A 108 2.12 19.72 -16.71
CA PHE A 108 2.66 20.60 -15.70
C PHE A 108 1.95 21.95 -15.72
N PRO A 109 1.41 22.41 -14.58
CA PRO A 109 0.86 23.77 -14.48
C PRO A 109 1.98 24.81 -14.58
N THR A 110 1.60 26.05 -14.88
CA THR A 110 2.53 27.16 -14.83
C THR A 110 2.83 27.58 -13.38
N PRO A 111 4.01 28.13 -13.08
CA PRO A 111 4.34 28.61 -11.73
C PRO A 111 3.30 29.63 -11.18
N ASP A 112 2.72 30.46 -12.06
CA ASP A 112 1.70 31.45 -11.65
C ASP A 112 0.38 30.80 -11.20
N GLU A 113 0.06 29.59 -11.68
CA GLU A 113 -1.14 28.85 -11.28
C GLU A 113 -0.99 28.17 -9.92
N VAL A 114 0.19 27.67 -9.61
CA VAL A 114 0.42 26.80 -8.44
C VAL A 114 1.26 27.45 -7.34
N GLY A 115 2.04 28.48 -7.65
CA GLY A 115 2.96 29.11 -6.68
C GLY A 115 3.94 28.10 -6.08
N ASP A 116 4.03 28.07 -4.76
CA ASP A 116 4.97 27.19 -4.02
C ASP A 116 4.58 25.72 -4.02
N ALA A 117 3.43 25.34 -4.58
CA ALA A 117 3.02 23.92 -4.65
C ALA A 117 3.87 23.08 -5.63
N GLY A 118 4.65 23.77 -6.49
CA GLY A 118 5.56 23.10 -7.42
C GLY A 118 4.90 22.51 -8.66
N PRO A 119 5.69 21.99 -9.61
CA PRO A 119 5.17 21.52 -10.91
C PRO A 119 4.53 20.14 -10.85
N MET A 120 4.75 19.35 -9.79
CA MET A 120 4.19 18.02 -9.62
C MET A 120 3.34 17.98 -8.35
N LYS A 121 2.20 17.31 -8.44
CA LYS A 121 1.29 17.12 -7.33
C LYS A 121 1.72 15.90 -6.52
N ASN A 122 1.85 16.06 -5.22
CA ASN A 122 1.90 14.93 -4.28
C ASN A 122 0.45 14.61 -3.87
N PRO A 123 -0.12 13.49 -4.29
CA PRO A 123 -1.50 13.14 -3.92
C PRO A 123 -1.63 12.59 -2.50
N ALA A 124 -0.55 12.11 -1.88
CA ALA A 124 -0.52 11.48 -0.55
C ALA A 124 -1.57 10.36 -0.39
N ASN A 125 -1.81 9.57 -1.43
CA ASN A 125 -3.01 8.73 -1.57
C ASN A 125 -2.80 7.24 -1.31
N THR A 126 -1.57 6.81 -0.98
CA THR A 126 -1.24 5.39 -1.03
C THR A 126 -1.41 4.70 0.32
N ASN A 127 -0.82 5.21 1.37
CA ASN A 127 -0.80 4.57 2.69
C ASN A 127 -0.92 5.60 3.82
N LEU A 128 -1.16 5.13 5.05
CA LEU A 128 -1.06 5.92 6.27
C LEU A 128 -0.31 5.11 7.31
N ILE A 129 0.68 5.72 7.95
CA ILE A 129 1.40 5.11 9.07
C ILE A 129 1.36 6.02 10.29
N ARG A 130 1.69 5.44 11.43
CA ARG A 130 1.93 6.20 12.66
C ARG A 130 3.34 5.89 13.15
N HIS A 131 4.12 6.95 13.38
CA HIS A 131 5.47 6.84 13.91
C HIS A 131 5.80 8.08 14.77
N ALA A 132 6.45 7.88 15.91
CA ALA A 132 6.82 8.95 16.86
C ALA A 132 5.65 9.91 17.17
N GLY A 133 4.45 9.36 17.39
CA GLY A 133 3.24 10.14 17.70
C GLY A 133 2.63 10.90 16.51
N ARG A 134 3.15 10.75 15.27
CA ARG A 134 2.65 11.43 14.07
C ARG A 134 1.95 10.45 13.14
N TYR A 135 0.88 10.91 12.48
CA TYR A 135 0.24 10.20 11.38
C TYR A 135 0.75 10.77 10.06
N LEU A 136 1.30 9.92 9.22
CA LEU A 136 1.96 10.28 7.97
C LEU A 136 1.26 9.60 6.79
N ALA A 137 0.60 10.39 5.96
CA ALA A 137 0.04 9.93 4.69
C ALA A 137 1.14 9.93 3.63
N LEU A 138 1.23 8.82 2.89
CA LEU A 138 2.38 8.49 2.07
C LEU A 138 2.03 8.40 0.59
N TRP A 139 3.01 8.74 -0.22
CA TRP A 139 3.07 8.53 -1.67
C TRP A 139 4.54 8.42 -2.07
N GLU A 140 4.91 7.42 -2.86
CA GLU A 140 6.30 7.07 -3.14
C GLU A 140 7.10 8.10 -3.95
N GLY A 141 6.42 9.04 -4.62
CA GLY A 141 7.06 10.09 -5.42
C GLY A 141 7.36 11.40 -4.68
N GLY A 142 7.09 11.49 -3.37
CA GLY A 142 7.30 12.73 -2.62
C GLY A 142 7.43 12.54 -1.11
N PRO A 143 7.55 13.63 -0.35
CA PRO A 143 7.62 13.56 1.10
C PRO A 143 6.27 13.14 1.70
N PRO A 144 6.26 12.53 2.90
CA PRO A 144 5.05 12.30 3.68
C PRO A 144 4.26 13.58 3.91
N THR A 145 2.94 13.44 4.04
CA THR A 145 2.06 14.51 4.51
C THR A 145 1.55 14.18 5.90
N GLU A 146 1.87 15.01 6.88
CA GLU A 146 1.38 14.84 8.25
C GLU A 146 -0.11 15.19 8.33
N VAL A 147 -0.86 14.33 9.02
CA VAL A 147 -2.27 14.53 9.35
C VAL A 147 -2.48 14.33 10.85
N THR A 148 -3.57 14.87 11.38
CA THR A 148 -3.96 14.63 12.76
C THR A 148 -4.72 13.30 12.90
N GLU A 149 -4.92 12.82 14.12
CA GLU A 149 -5.82 11.69 14.42
C GLU A 149 -7.25 11.93 13.92
N SER A 150 -7.69 13.20 13.87
CA SER A 150 -8.98 13.60 13.30
C SER A 150 -8.97 13.72 11.77
N LEU A 151 -7.90 13.28 11.12
CA LEU A 151 -7.66 13.29 9.67
C LEU A 151 -7.48 14.70 9.05
N GLU A 152 -7.30 15.73 9.86
CA GLU A 152 -7.02 17.08 9.34
C GLU A 152 -5.56 17.17 8.87
N THR A 153 -5.33 17.78 7.71
CA THR A 153 -3.99 17.92 7.15
C THR A 153 -3.19 18.97 7.92
N VAL A 154 -1.99 18.60 8.35
CA VAL A 154 -1.01 19.51 8.98
C VAL A 154 -0.10 20.11 7.91
N GLY A 155 0.47 19.28 7.03
CA GLY A 155 1.35 19.71 5.94
C GLY A 155 2.43 18.68 5.59
N PRO A 156 3.34 19.03 4.67
CA PRO A 156 4.44 18.14 4.33
C PRO A 156 5.37 17.93 5.52
N TYR A 157 5.89 16.70 5.66
CA TYR A 157 6.80 16.31 6.73
C TYR A 157 8.12 15.82 6.14
N ASP A 158 9.19 16.56 6.37
CA ASP A 158 10.52 16.34 5.79
C ASP A 158 11.58 15.92 6.83
N PHE A 159 11.13 15.48 8.02
CA PHE A 159 12.01 15.09 9.12
C PHE A 159 13.00 16.21 9.49
N ALA A 160 12.48 17.40 9.67
CA ALA A 160 13.26 18.63 9.99
C ALA A 160 14.32 18.97 8.93
N GLY A 161 14.02 18.77 7.66
CA GLY A 161 14.91 19.04 6.54
C GLY A 161 15.94 17.93 6.26
N CYS A 162 15.81 16.77 6.89
CA CYS A 162 16.73 15.66 6.70
C CYS A 162 16.37 14.76 5.51
N LEU A 163 15.10 14.75 5.07
CA LEU A 163 14.66 13.95 3.93
C LEU A 163 15.16 14.55 2.62
N PRO A 164 16.03 13.85 1.86
CA PRO A 164 16.65 14.42 0.66
C PRO A 164 15.78 14.36 -0.60
N GLY A 165 14.55 13.85 -0.53
CA GLY A 165 13.69 13.69 -1.70
C GLY A 165 12.40 12.93 -1.42
N ALA A 166 12.13 11.89 -2.22
CA ALA A 166 10.97 11.04 -2.07
C ALA A 166 11.08 10.09 -0.85
N PHE A 167 9.95 9.52 -0.46
CA PHE A 167 9.84 8.59 0.65
C PHE A 167 8.85 7.49 0.28
N THR A 168 9.19 6.22 0.51
CA THR A 168 8.32 5.09 0.16
C THR A 168 6.91 5.22 0.74
N ALA A 169 5.94 4.64 0.04
CA ALA A 169 4.60 4.41 0.59
C ALA A 169 4.53 3.19 1.53
N HIS A 170 5.60 2.36 1.58
CA HIS A 170 5.68 1.12 2.34
C HIS A 170 6.85 1.08 3.34
N PRO A 171 6.98 2.07 4.26
CA PRO A 171 8.00 1.97 5.28
C PRO A 171 7.70 0.82 6.24
N ARG A 172 8.74 0.29 6.87
CA ARG A 172 8.65 -0.79 7.84
C ARG A 172 9.06 -0.27 9.22
N ILE A 173 8.24 -0.49 10.23
CA ILE A 173 8.59 -0.21 11.61
C ILE A 173 9.00 -1.52 12.25
N ASP A 174 10.24 -1.56 12.77
CA ASP A 174 10.71 -2.71 13.53
C ASP A 174 10.06 -2.68 14.92
N PRO A 175 9.18 -3.64 15.27
CA PRO A 175 8.42 -3.61 16.52
C PRO A 175 9.30 -3.77 17.76
N ARG A 176 10.54 -4.22 17.62
CA ARG A 176 11.48 -4.43 18.72
C ARG A 176 12.26 -3.18 19.10
N SER A 177 12.59 -2.36 18.12
CA SER A 177 13.37 -1.12 18.30
C SER A 177 12.54 0.16 18.13
N GLY A 178 11.38 0.08 17.47
CA GLY A 178 10.60 1.24 17.05
C GLY A 178 11.25 2.01 15.88
N GLU A 179 12.37 1.53 15.32
CA GLU A 179 13.04 2.16 14.19
C GLU A 179 12.15 2.07 12.94
N LEU A 180 11.94 3.20 12.28
CA LEU A 180 11.27 3.30 10.99
C LEU A 180 12.32 3.17 9.89
N LEU A 181 12.21 2.14 9.07
CA LEU A 181 13.03 1.90 7.89
C LEU A 181 12.22 2.22 6.64
N ALA A 182 12.84 2.95 5.73
CA ALA A 182 12.20 3.44 4.53
C ALA A 182 13.20 3.48 3.37
N PHE A 183 12.71 3.77 2.18
CA PHE A 183 13.56 3.96 1.01
C PHE A 183 12.91 4.94 0.04
N ALA A 184 13.66 5.31 -0.99
CA ALA A 184 13.16 5.94 -2.19
C ALA A 184 13.90 5.39 -3.40
N TYR A 185 13.18 5.18 -4.50
CA TYR A 185 13.76 5.05 -5.82
C TYR A 185 13.41 6.29 -6.64
N GLN A 186 14.26 6.68 -7.57
CA GLN A 186 14.10 7.94 -8.31
C GLN A 186 14.78 7.88 -9.67
N PRO A 187 14.32 8.68 -10.67
CA PRO A 187 14.84 8.61 -12.05
C PRO A 187 16.22 9.22 -12.26
N PHE A 188 16.88 9.68 -11.19
CA PHE A 188 18.20 10.29 -11.23
C PHE A 188 19.10 9.67 -10.15
N GLU A 189 20.40 9.61 -10.40
CA GLU A 189 21.37 9.10 -9.41
C GLU A 189 21.35 9.92 -8.09
N PRO A 190 21.49 9.25 -6.95
CA PRO A 190 21.45 7.80 -6.78
C PRO A 190 20.02 7.27 -6.97
N TYR A 191 19.87 6.25 -7.80
CA TYR A 191 18.57 5.69 -8.16
C TYR A 191 17.83 5.02 -6.98
N LEU A 192 18.56 4.55 -5.99
CA LEU A 192 18.01 3.89 -4.79
C LEU A 192 18.67 4.43 -3.53
N ARG A 193 17.84 4.77 -2.55
CA ARG A 193 18.25 5.26 -1.23
C ARG A 193 17.48 4.57 -0.13
N ALA A 194 18.14 4.18 0.95
CA ALA A 194 17.48 3.73 2.16
C ALA A 194 17.63 4.75 3.28
N TYR A 195 16.63 4.77 4.16
CA TYR A 195 16.52 5.70 5.28
C TYR A 195 16.25 4.94 6.57
N ALA A 196 16.78 5.44 7.67
CA ALA A 196 16.42 5.00 9.00
C ALA A 196 16.07 6.21 9.88
N VAL A 197 14.99 6.07 10.63
CA VAL A 197 14.47 7.07 11.58
C VAL A 197 14.30 6.38 12.92
N GLN A 198 14.81 6.98 13.99
CA GLN A 198 14.72 6.43 15.35
C GLN A 198 13.26 6.41 15.85
N ALA A 199 12.99 5.62 16.88
CA ALA A 199 11.66 5.51 17.48
C ALA A 199 11.06 6.87 17.94
N ASP A 200 11.91 7.82 18.29
CA ASP A 200 11.51 9.18 18.67
C ASP A 200 11.32 10.15 17.50
N GLY A 201 11.46 9.66 16.26
CA GLY A 201 11.30 10.45 15.03
C GLY A 201 12.57 11.18 14.57
N GLN A 202 13.72 11.01 15.23
CA GLN A 202 14.97 11.61 14.79
C GLN A 202 15.54 10.84 13.59
N TRP A 203 16.02 11.57 12.57
CA TRP A 203 16.68 10.99 11.42
C TRP A 203 18.01 10.34 11.83
N ALA A 204 18.16 9.05 11.58
CA ALA A 204 19.35 8.32 11.99
C ALA A 204 20.39 8.28 10.87
N ARG A 205 19.98 7.90 9.64
CA ARG A 205 20.91 7.74 8.52
C ARG A 205 20.22 7.70 7.15
N THR A 206 21.03 7.97 6.14
CA THR A 206 20.74 7.80 4.72
C THR A 206 21.82 6.91 4.11
N ILE A 207 21.42 5.92 3.30
CA ILE A 207 22.31 5.00 2.61
C ILE A 207 22.00 5.09 1.12
N ASP A 208 22.96 5.55 0.31
CA ASP A 208 22.89 5.48 -1.14
C ASP A 208 23.28 4.06 -1.57
N ILE A 209 22.39 3.38 -2.29
CA ILE A 209 22.58 2.01 -2.74
C ILE A 209 22.87 2.04 -4.24
N ASP A 210 24.00 1.46 -4.63
CA ASP A 210 24.43 1.44 -6.02
C ASP A 210 23.59 0.44 -6.83
N VAL A 211 22.85 0.98 -7.79
CA VAL A 211 22.05 0.25 -8.80
C VAL A 211 22.23 0.91 -10.15
N PRO A 212 22.19 0.17 -11.28
CA PRO A 212 22.52 0.69 -12.60
C PRO A 212 21.46 1.64 -13.19
N ASP A 213 20.22 1.56 -12.70
CA ASP A 213 19.08 2.28 -13.28
C ASP A 213 17.93 2.41 -12.28
N CYS A 214 16.84 3.09 -12.71
CA CYS A 214 15.62 3.27 -11.96
C CYS A 214 14.64 2.11 -12.25
N SER A 215 14.90 0.94 -11.66
CA SER A 215 13.89 -0.12 -11.57
C SER A 215 12.78 0.31 -10.61
N VAL A 216 11.53 0.02 -10.96
CA VAL A 216 10.39 0.28 -10.08
C VAL A 216 10.46 -0.66 -8.89
N MET A 217 10.60 -0.08 -7.71
CA MET A 217 10.64 -0.78 -6.41
C MET A 217 9.55 -0.21 -5.52
N HIS A 218 8.33 -0.77 -5.62
CA HIS A 218 7.18 -0.22 -4.90
C HIS A 218 7.26 -0.49 -3.39
N ASP A 219 7.70 -1.68 -3.01
CA ASP A 219 7.80 -2.14 -1.62
C ASP A 219 9.17 -2.80 -1.37
N PHE A 220 9.48 -3.08 -0.12
CA PHE A 220 10.67 -3.79 0.35
C PHE A 220 10.39 -4.55 1.63
N ALA A 221 11.29 -5.44 2.03
CA ALA A 221 11.19 -6.14 3.29
C ALA A 221 12.39 -5.86 4.19
N ILE A 222 12.23 -6.13 5.49
CA ILE A 222 13.29 -6.03 6.48
C ILE A 222 13.44 -7.35 7.24
N THR A 223 14.67 -7.67 7.63
CA THR A 223 14.98 -8.69 8.62
C THR A 223 15.56 -8.02 9.86
N GLU A 224 16.05 -8.77 10.82
CA GLU A 224 16.69 -8.19 12.01
C GLU A 224 17.93 -7.33 11.67
N HIS A 225 18.71 -7.73 10.63
CA HIS A 225 19.97 -7.07 10.29
C HIS A 225 20.03 -6.53 8.85
N HIS A 226 19.04 -6.80 8.00
CA HIS A 226 19.10 -6.43 6.58
C HIS A 226 17.84 -5.75 6.08
N LEU A 227 18.01 -4.95 5.02
CA LEU A 227 16.98 -4.49 4.10
C LEU A 227 17.02 -5.41 2.88
N VAL A 228 15.85 -5.78 2.36
CA VAL A 228 15.72 -6.69 1.21
C VAL A 228 14.93 -5.99 0.11
N PHE A 229 15.54 -5.85 -1.06
CA PHE A 229 14.99 -5.25 -2.26
C PHE A 229 14.88 -6.27 -3.38
N VAL A 230 13.93 -6.08 -4.29
CA VAL A 230 13.89 -6.80 -5.57
C VAL A 230 13.98 -5.79 -6.69
N GLN A 231 15.11 -5.80 -7.40
CA GLN A 231 15.26 -5.06 -8.64
C GLN A 231 14.76 -5.93 -9.79
N SER A 232 13.83 -5.41 -10.56
CA SER A 232 13.06 -6.16 -11.57
C SER A 232 13.20 -5.53 -12.97
N PRO A 233 12.77 -6.23 -14.03
CA PRO A 233 12.68 -5.71 -15.38
C PRO A 233 11.71 -4.55 -15.57
N LEU A 234 10.89 -4.20 -14.58
CA LEU A 234 9.98 -3.07 -14.64
C LEU A 234 10.74 -1.77 -14.37
N LEU A 235 10.95 -0.96 -15.39
CA LEU A 235 11.72 0.29 -15.32
C LEU A 235 10.81 1.51 -15.38
N PHE A 236 11.19 2.58 -14.67
CA PHE A 236 10.53 3.87 -14.81
C PHE A 236 11.10 4.64 -16.01
N ASP A 237 10.25 4.88 -17.03
CA ASP A 237 10.59 5.59 -18.27
C ASP A 237 10.09 7.04 -18.23
N LEU A 238 10.83 7.92 -17.57
CA LEU A 238 10.50 9.34 -17.50
C LEU A 238 10.41 10.00 -18.89
N VAL A 239 11.30 9.62 -19.82
CA VAL A 239 11.30 10.16 -21.19
C VAL A 239 10.05 9.73 -21.93
N GLY A 240 9.69 8.45 -21.83
CA GLY A 240 8.45 7.93 -22.40
C GLY A 240 7.21 8.63 -21.85
N ALA A 241 7.17 8.85 -20.54
CA ALA A 241 6.08 9.57 -19.89
C ALA A 241 5.95 11.02 -20.42
N MET A 242 7.06 11.73 -20.58
CA MET A 242 7.07 13.09 -21.15
C MET A 242 6.64 13.12 -22.63
N GLU A 243 6.79 12.04 -23.35
CA GLU A 243 6.33 11.86 -24.74
C GLU A 243 4.89 11.31 -24.83
N GLY A 244 4.18 11.14 -23.71
CA GLY A 244 2.80 10.63 -23.63
C GLY A 244 2.68 9.12 -23.76
N ARG A 245 3.77 8.37 -23.56
CA ARG A 245 3.79 6.91 -23.43
C ARG A 245 3.61 6.50 -21.97
N SER A 246 3.45 5.19 -21.71
CA SER A 246 3.46 4.67 -20.34
C SER A 246 4.74 5.07 -19.60
N PRO A 247 4.65 5.50 -18.32
CA PRO A 247 5.82 5.76 -17.48
C PRO A 247 6.52 4.47 -17.04
N PHE A 248 5.92 3.31 -17.30
CA PHE A 248 6.47 2.02 -16.95
C PHE A 248 6.81 1.23 -18.23
N ARG A 249 7.98 0.60 -18.22
CA ARG A 249 8.48 -0.20 -19.34
C ARG A 249 9.06 -1.50 -18.81
N TRP A 250 8.61 -2.61 -19.38
CA TRP A 250 9.24 -3.91 -19.15
C TRP A 250 10.44 -4.09 -20.07
N ASP A 251 11.59 -4.43 -19.49
CA ASP A 251 12.84 -4.69 -20.23
C ASP A 251 13.30 -6.14 -19.97
N PRO A 252 13.02 -7.07 -20.89
CA PRO A 252 13.33 -8.49 -20.68
C PRO A 252 14.83 -8.79 -20.59
N ASP A 253 15.68 -7.88 -21.05
CA ASP A 253 17.14 -8.05 -20.99
C ASP A 253 17.73 -7.56 -19.65
N HIS A 254 16.93 -6.90 -18.80
CA HIS A 254 17.39 -6.37 -17.52
C HIS A 254 17.64 -7.46 -16.47
N GLY A 255 16.80 -8.51 -16.46
CA GLY A 255 16.84 -9.56 -15.45
C GLY A 255 16.26 -9.12 -14.09
N THR A 256 16.17 -10.07 -13.16
CA THR A 256 15.70 -9.82 -11.79
C THR A 256 16.74 -10.25 -10.78
N ARG A 257 16.96 -9.41 -9.76
CA ARG A 257 17.90 -9.72 -8.69
C ARG A 257 17.40 -9.24 -7.33
N ILE A 258 17.78 -10.00 -6.29
CA ILE A 258 17.52 -9.66 -4.89
C ILE A 258 18.71 -8.89 -4.35
N GLY A 259 18.48 -7.72 -3.79
CA GLY A 259 19.47 -6.91 -3.07
C GLY A 259 19.32 -7.13 -1.56
N VAL A 260 20.40 -7.49 -0.89
CA VAL A 260 20.48 -7.61 0.56
C VAL A 260 21.48 -6.57 1.06
N VAL A 261 20.97 -5.60 1.84
CA VAL A 261 21.73 -4.47 2.36
C VAL A 261 21.77 -4.55 3.88
N PRO A 262 22.94 -4.63 4.53
CA PRO A 262 23.02 -4.54 5.98
C PRO A 262 22.42 -3.23 6.49
N ARG A 263 21.63 -3.27 7.57
CA ARG A 263 21.01 -2.08 8.15
C ARG A 263 22.02 -1.03 8.64
N ASP A 264 23.20 -1.46 9.02
CA ASP A 264 24.32 -0.64 9.50
C ASP A 264 25.41 -0.38 8.45
N GLY A 265 25.28 -1.01 7.27
CA GLY A 265 26.24 -0.98 6.18
C GLY A 265 25.77 -0.24 4.96
N VAL A 266 26.67 -0.09 3.98
CA VAL A 266 26.43 0.60 2.71
C VAL A 266 26.54 -0.31 1.50
N GLU A 267 27.11 -1.50 1.63
CA GLU A 267 27.41 -2.39 0.51
C GLU A 267 26.28 -3.42 0.36
N ALA A 268 25.54 -3.30 -0.74
CA ALA A 268 24.52 -4.26 -1.13
C ALA A 268 25.15 -5.50 -1.77
N ARG A 269 24.62 -6.67 -1.43
CA ARG A 269 24.91 -7.93 -2.14
C ARG A 269 23.74 -8.29 -3.02
N TRP A 270 23.98 -8.55 -4.31
CA TRP A 270 22.96 -8.84 -5.30
C TRP A 270 23.00 -10.30 -5.72
N PHE A 271 21.81 -10.91 -5.87
CA PHE A 271 21.63 -12.33 -6.18
C PHE A 271 20.61 -12.46 -7.31
N GLU A 272 21.02 -13.02 -8.44
CA GLU A 272 20.15 -13.23 -9.60
C GLU A 272 19.08 -14.29 -9.30
N ILE A 273 17.89 -14.08 -9.80
CA ILE A 273 16.76 -15.00 -9.76
C ILE A 273 16.03 -15.01 -11.09
N GLU A 274 15.05 -15.89 -11.25
CA GLU A 274 14.13 -15.91 -12.36
C GLU A 274 13.33 -14.60 -12.47
N ASP A 275 13.06 -14.12 -13.69
CA ASP A 275 12.43 -12.85 -13.94
C ASP A 275 11.04 -12.72 -13.32
N GLY A 276 10.77 -11.54 -12.76
CA GLY A 276 9.49 -11.20 -12.17
C GLY A 276 9.53 -9.86 -11.44
N TYR A 277 8.36 -9.35 -11.12
CA TYR A 277 8.15 -8.16 -10.33
C TYR A 277 7.41 -8.53 -9.06
N VAL A 278 7.88 -8.03 -7.91
CA VAL A 278 7.20 -8.19 -6.62
C VAL A 278 6.60 -6.85 -6.24
N ASN A 279 5.26 -6.78 -6.25
CA ASN A 279 4.56 -5.54 -5.92
C ASN A 279 4.59 -5.28 -4.42
N HIS A 280 4.12 -6.23 -3.61
CA HIS A 280 4.11 -6.13 -2.17
C HIS A 280 4.74 -7.35 -1.50
N PHE A 281 5.34 -7.12 -0.34
CA PHE A 281 5.95 -8.16 0.49
C PHE A 281 5.11 -8.43 1.74
N TRP A 282 4.93 -9.71 2.12
CA TRP A 282 4.40 -10.07 3.43
C TRP A 282 5.38 -9.72 4.52
N ASN A 283 6.53 -10.40 4.52
CA ASN A 283 7.53 -10.31 5.55
C ASN A 283 8.87 -10.87 5.08
N ALA A 284 9.93 -10.61 5.86
CA ALA A 284 11.20 -11.27 5.73
C ALA A 284 11.77 -11.63 7.12
N TRP A 285 12.59 -12.66 7.16
CA TRP A 285 13.33 -13.05 8.35
C TRP A 285 14.66 -13.69 7.98
N GLU A 286 15.52 -13.85 8.96
CA GLU A 286 16.81 -14.50 8.76
C GLU A 286 17.07 -15.60 9.80
N GLU A 287 17.68 -16.70 9.36
CA GLU A 287 18.10 -17.82 10.18
C GLU A 287 19.56 -18.16 9.81
N GLY A 288 20.51 -17.71 10.63
CA GLY A 288 21.95 -17.82 10.32
C GLY A 288 22.34 -17.05 9.06
N ASP A 289 22.90 -17.72 8.07
CA ASP A 289 23.29 -17.13 6.79
C ASP A 289 22.14 -17.15 5.74
N THR A 290 20.93 -17.48 6.13
CA THR A 290 19.79 -17.60 5.22
C THR A 290 18.77 -16.49 5.48
N ILE A 291 18.41 -15.74 4.44
CA ILE A 291 17.31 -14.80 4.45
C ILE A 291 16.14 -15.43 3.67
N THR A 292 14.96 -15.42 4.27
CA THR A 292 13.72 -15.84 3.63
C THR A 292 12.73 -14.69 3.63
N PHE A 293 12.05 -14.46 2.52
CA PHE A 293 10.97 -13.50 2.42
C PHE A 293 9.89 -14.00 1.46
N SER A 294 8.72 -13.40 1.51
CA SER A 294 7.62 -13.74 0.61
C SER A 294 6.86 -12.50 0.16
N GLY A 295 6.24 -12.59 -1.01
CA GLY A 295 5.49 -11.51 -1.62
C GLY A 295 4.61 -11.97 -2.78
N SER A 296 3.84 -11.06 -3.34
CA SER A 296 3.04 -11.28 -4.53
C SER A 296 3.88 -11.01 -5.77
N ARG A 297 4.24 -12.07 -6.53
CA ARG A 297 5.10 -12.00 -7.72
C ARG A 297 4.28 -12.11 -8.99
N SER A 298 4.44 -11.15 -9.89
CA SER A 298 3.95 -11.17 -11.26
C SER A 298 5.10 -11.50 -12.22
N THR A 299 4.80 -12.16 -13.35
CA THR A 299 5.78 -12.52 -14.37
C THR A 299 5.40 -11.90 -15.71
N GLY A 300 6.39 -11.29 -16.41
CA GLY A 300 6.23 -10.79 -17.76
C GLY A 300 5.55 -9.42 -17.90
N GLU A 301 5.30 -9.06 -19.14
CA GLU A 301 4.78 -7.76 -19.57
C GLU A 301 3.34 -7.47 -19.09
N GLY A 302 2.59 -8.51 -18.72
CA GLY A 302 1.19 -8.39 -18.29
C GLY A 302 0.97 -7.43 -17.11
N TYR A 303 1.99 -7.15 -16.30
CA TYR A 303 1.90 -6.17 -15.22
C TYR A 303 1.69 -4.73 -15.74
N THR A 304 2.41 -4.34 -16.81
CA THR A 304 2.28 -3.00 -17.41
C THR A 304 0.94 -2.79 -18.11
N GLU A 305 0.41 -3.83 -18.73
CA GLU A 305 -0.90 -3.80 -19.37
C GLU A 305 -2.05 -3.77 -18.35
N GLY A 306 -1.87 -4.42 -17.18
CA GLY A 306 -2.85 -4.45 -16.10
C GLY A 306 -3.02 -3.11 -15.37
N GLN A 307 -2.01 -2.28 -15.38
CA GLN A 307 -2.08 -0.93 -14.80
C GLN A 307 -3.06 0.00 -15.55
N ASP A 308 -3.32 -0.29 -16.81
CA ASP A 308 -4.34 0.41 -17.60
C ASP A 308 -5.77 -0.14 -17.39
N GLY A 309 -5.98 -1.03 -16.41
CA GLY A 309 -7.27 -1.67 -16.13
C GLY A 309 -7.57 -2.84 -17.06
N ASN A 310 -6.57 -3.40 -17.71
CA ASN A 310 -6.71 -4.56 -18.58
C ASN A 310 -6.92 -5.84 -17.75
N ALA A 311 -8.05 -6.52 -17.95
CA ALA A 311 -8.37 -7.78 -17.30
C ALA A 311 -7.49 -8.97 -17.74
N ASP A 312 -6.71 -8.80 -18.81
CA ASP A 312 -5.80 -9.83 -19.31
C ASP A 312 -4.45 -9.88 -18.58
N ALA A 313 -4.20 -8.93 -17.63
CA ALA A 313 -3.00 -8.97 -16.81
C ALA A 313 -3.07 -10.12 -15.81
N GLU A 314 -1.98 -10.89 -15.73
CA GLU A 314 -1.88 -11.93 -14.73
C GLU A 314 -1.70 -11.31 -13.33
N PRO A 315 -2.56 -11.65 -12.35
CA PRO A 315 -2.38 -11.20 -10.98
C PRO A 315 -1.11 -11.81 -10.38
N GLY A 316 -0.52 -11.09 -9.45
CA GLY A 316 0.61 -11.62 -8.70
C GLY A 316 0.24 -12.92 -7.97
N ARG A 317 1.23 -13.79 -7.78
CA ARG A 317 1.08 -15.09 -7.08
C ARG A 317 1.97 -15.15 -5.86
N PRO A 318 1.48 -15.75 -4.77
CA PRO A 318 2.27 -15.95 -3.57
C PRO A 318 3.57 -16.68 -3.88
N THR A 319 4.68 -16.05 -3.60
CA THR A 319 6.01 -16.60 -3.89
C THR A 319 6.92 -16.41 -2.68
N ARG A 320 7.65 -17.47 -2.30
CA ARG A 320 8.70 -17.46 -1.30
C ARG A 320 10.05 -17.36 -1.98
N PHE A 321 10.91 -16.52 -1.42
CA PHE A 321 12.27 -16.32 -1.87
C PHE A 321 13.23 -16.71 -0.75
N THR A 322 14.36 -17.31 -1.11
CA THR A 322 15.42 -17.71 -0.17
C THR A 322 16.76 -17.26 -0.72
N VAL A 323 17.54 -16.59 0.12
CA VAL A 323 18.91 -16.16 -0.18
C VAL A 323 19.87 -16.82 0.80
N ASP A 324 20.80 -17.61 0.28
CA ASP A 324 21.92 -18.16 1.06
C ASP A 324 23.13 -17.23 0.92
N LEU A 325 23.34 -16.40 1.94
CA LEU A 325 24.42 -15.41 1.97
C LEU A 325 25.81 -16.06 1.91
N LYS A 326 25.96 -17.27 2.49
CA LYS A 326 27.23 -17.97 2.52
C LYS A 326 27.56 -18.60 1.17
N ARG A 327 26.58 -19.21 0.51
CA ARG A 327 26.79 -19.85 -0.81
C ARG A 327 26.72 -18.84 -1.96
N GLY A 328 26.14 -17.66 -1.72
CA GLY A 328 25.99 -16.62 -2.74
C GLY A 328 24.92 -16.97 -3.78
N VAL A 329 23.84 -17.62 -3.40
CA VAL A 329 22.76 -18.04 -4.32
C VAL A 329 21.40 -17.64 -3.76
N ALA A 330 20.45 -17.42 -4.68
CA ALA A 330 19.06 -17.22 -4.34
C ALA A 330 18.16 -18.18 -5.15
N SER A 331 16.94 -18.37 -4.65
CA SER A 331 15.90 -19.16 -5.30
C SER A 331 14.52 -18.60 -4.98
N SER A 332 13.55 -18.92 -5.81
CA SER A 332 12.14 -18.62 -5.61
C SER A 332 11.28 -19.88 -5.74
N GLU A 333 10.19 -19.93 -4.98
CA GLU A 333 9.21 -21.01 -5.00
C GLU A 333 7.81 -20.41 -4.93
N GLN A 334 6.96 -20.72 -5.91
CA GLN A 334 5.56 -20.34 -5.86
C GLN A 334 4.86 -21.15 -4.78
N ILE A 335 4.19 -20.46 -3.83
CA ILE A 335 3.50 -21.08 -2.69
C ILE A 335 2.13 -21.58 -3.13
N ASP A 336 1.42 -20.82 -3.98
CA ASP A 336 0.05 -21.07 -4.38
C ASP A 336 -0.20 -20.58 -5.81
N ASP A 337 -1.19 -21.18 -6.50
CA ASP A 337 -1.67 -20.77 -7.81
C ASP A 337 -2.72 -19.65 -7.75
N LEU A 338 -3.21 -19.31 -6.54
CA LEU A 338 -4.22 -18.29 -6.36
C LEU A 338 -3.64 -16.90 -6.63
N GLY A 339 -4.25 -16.19 -7.57
CA GLY A 339 -3.87 -14.81 -7.87
C GLY A 339 -4.36 -13.86 -6.78
N GLY A 340 -3.52 -12.92 -6.36
CA GLY A 340 -3.88 -11.96 -5.33
C GLY A 340 -2.77 -10.97 -5.01
N ASP A 341 -3.09 -10.03 -4.12
CA ASP A 341 -2.15 -9.01 -3.63
C ASP A 341 -2.60 -8.46 -2.26
N PHE A 342 -2.01 -7.36 -1.84
CA PHE A 342 -2.19 -6.75 -0.51
C PHE A 342 -1.85 -7.72 0.63
N PRO A 343 -0.62 -8.25 0.62
CA PRO A 343 -0.15 -9.17 1.64
C PRO A 343 -0.01 -8.47 3.00
N ARG A 344 -0.50 -9.12 4.05
CA ARG A 344 -0.41 -8.62 5.43
C ARG A 344 -0.04 -9.74 6.40
N ILE A 345 0.58 -9.33 7.50
CA ILE A 345 0.89 -10.15 8.68
C ILE A 345 0.45 -9.41 9.94
N ASN A 346 0.51 -10.07 11.08
CA ASN A 346 0.53 -9.37 12.36
C ASN A 346 1.79 -8.50 12.44
N PRO A 347 1.69 -7.15 12.56
CA PRO A 347 2.83 -6.24 12.50
C PRO A 347 3.86 -6.46 13.63
N ALA A 348 3.47 -7.09 14.74
CA ALA A 348 4.40 -7.47 15.81
C ALA A 348 5.50 -8.46 15.35
N TYR A 349 5.31 -9.12 14.19
CA TYR A 349 6.25 -10.07 13.61
C TYR A 349 7.04 -9.50 12.42
N THR A 350 6.97 -8.19 12.19
CA THR A 350 7.77 -7.56 11.11
C THR A 350 9.27 -7.78 11.33
N GLY A 351 9.93 -8.35 10.32
CA GLY A 351 11.38 -8.61 10.35
C GLY A 351 11.82 -9.87 11.11
N VAL A 352 10.87 -10.66 11.62
CA VAL A 352 11.09 -11.99 12.20
C VAL A 352 10.15 -13.00 11.59
N ARG A 353 10.37 -14.28 11.82
CA ARG A 353 9.53 -15.33 11.26
C ARG A 353 8.10 -15.19 11.77
N SER A 354 7.15 -15.05 10.84
CA SER A 354 5.71 -15.10 11.07
C SER A 354 5.13 -16.43 10.60
N ARG A 355 4.07 -16.87 11.24
CA ARG A 355 3.32 -18.08 10.89
C ARG A 355 2.14 -17.79 10.00
N PHE A 356 1.41 -16.69 10.28
CA PHE A 356 0.17 -16.36 9.58
C PHE A 356 0.36 -15.20 8.61
N HIS A 357 -0.07 -15.42 7.38
CA HIS A 357 0.02 -14.48 6.28
C HIS A 357 -1.33 -14.32 5.61
N THR A 358 -1.80 -13.11 5.41
CA THR A 358 -3.09 -12.84 4.74
C THR A 358 -2.90 -12.09 3.43
N MET A 359 -3.84 -12.22 2.51
CA MET A 359 -3.94 -11.36 1.32
C MET A 359 -5.37 -11.31 0.79
N GLY A 360 -5.65 -10.32 -0.06
CA GLY A 360 -6.80 -10.33 -0.94
C GLY A 360 -6.55 -11.20 -2.18
N ALA A 361 -7.52 -11.99 -2.58
CA ALA A 361 -7.37 -12.94 -3.68
C ALA A 361 -8.60 -13.01 -4.58
N PHE A 362 -8.44 -13.62 -5.74
CA PHE A 362 -9.53 -13.91 -6.69
C PHE A 362 -9.92 -15.37 -6.62
N LYS A 363 -11.19 -15.66 -6.40
CA LYS A 363 -11.71 -17.04 -6.49
C LYS A 363 -11.71 -17.60 -7.89
N GLY A 364 -11.75 -16.74 -8.89
CA GLY A 364 -11.76 -17.05 -10.32
C GLY A 364 -10.87 -16.08 -11.11
N PRO A 365 -10.91 -16.12 -12.44
CA PRO A 365 -10.21 -15.12 -13.25
C PRO A 365 -10.67 -13.71 -12.87
N PRO A 366 -9.75 -12.76 -12.64
CA PRO A 366 -10.10 -11.38 -12.34
C PRO A 366 -10.82 -10.73 -13.52
N ASP A 367 -11.88 -9.99 -13.26
CA ASP A 367 -12.53 -9.14 -14.25
C ASP A 367 -12.03 -7.68 -14.16
N VAL A 368 -11.57 -7.29 -12.99
CA VAL A 368 -10.92 -5.99 -12.72
C VAL A 368 -9.78 -6.23 -11.75
N ILE A 369 -8.59 -5.81 -12.12
CA ILE A 369 -7.40 -5.92 -11.25
C ILE A 369 -7.64 -5.12 -9.96
N GLY A 370 -7.31 -5.74 -8.82
CA GLY A 370 -7.53 -5.17 -7.48
C GLY A 370 -8.94 -5.39 -6.90
N HIS A 371 -9.92 -5.82 -7.70
CA HIS A 371 -11.24 -6.19 -7.20
C HIS A 371 -11.24 -7.63 -6.65
N PHE A 372 -10.48 -7.87 -5.60
CA PHE A 372 -10.47 -9.16 -4.91
C PHE A 372 -11.86 -9.48 -4.34
N ASP A 373 -12.19 -10.76 -4.26
CA ASP A 373 -13.48 -11.26 -3.74
C ASP A 373 -13.32 -12.22 -2.55
N THR A 374 -12.08 -12.52 -2.19
CA THR A 374 -11.71 -13.53 -1.20
C THR A 374 -10.62 -12.99 -0.29
N ILE A 375 -10.73 -13.21 1.00
CA ILE A 375 -9.62 -13.07 1.96
C ILE A 375 -9.05 -14.46 2.20
N VAL A 376 -7.74 -14.59 2.06
CA VAL A 376 -7.02 -15.83 2.37
C VAL A 376 -6.04 -15.64 3.51
N GLN A 377 -5.89 -16.68 4.32
CA GLN A 377 -4.88 -16.78 5.37
C GLN A 377 -4.07 -18.06 5.16
N TYR A 378 -2.77 -17.93 5.07
CA TYR A 378 -1.82 -19.04 5.05
C TYR A 378 -1.30 -19.29 6.46
N ASP A 379 -1.22 -20.58 6.85
CA ASP A 379 -0.53 -21.05 8.05
C ASP A 379 0.74 -21.78 7.62
N ASP A 380 1.87 -21.10 7.69
CA ASP A 380 3.17 -21.63 7.23
C ASP A 380 3.65 -22.83 8.05
N LEU A 381 3.20 -22.96 9.29
CA LEU A 381 3.59 -24.09 10.14
C LEU A 381 2.86 -25.38 9.73
N LEU A 382 1.58 -25.27 9.38
CA LEU A 382 0.78 -26.43 8.98
C LEU A 382 0.79 -26.63 7.46
N GLY A 383 1.22 -25.66 6.67
CA GLY A 383 1.20 -25.70 5.22
C GLY A 383 -0.24 -25.73 4.67
N ILE A 384 -1.15 -25.01 5.31
CA ILE A 384 -2.56 -24.93 4.91
C ILE A 384 -2.97 -23.51 4.58
N ARG A 385 -4.05 -23.38 3.78
CA ARG A 385 -4.73 -22.14 3.44
C ARG A 385 -6.18 -22.21 3.95
N ARG A 386 -6.68 -21.09 4.49
CA ARG A 386 -8.06 -20.86 4.87
C ARG A 386 -8.59 -19.71 4.03
N ASP A 387 -9.79 -19.88 3.47
CA ASP A 387 -10.39 -18.92 2.52
C ASP A 387 -11.75 -18.46 3.01
N TRP A 388 -11.99 -17.17 3.02
CA TRP A 388 -13.31 -16.59 3.09
C TRP A 388 -13.67 -15.88 1.80
N TRP A 389 -14.63 -16.40 1.05
CA TRP A 389 -15.18 -15.77 -0.13
C TRP A 389 -16.38 -14.90 0.25
N ALA A 390 -16.33 -13.61 -0.09
CA ALA A 390 -17.37 -12.63 0.26
C ALA A 390 -18.67 -12.80 -0.53
N GLY A 391 -18.68 -13.60 -1.59
CA GLY A 391 -19.85 -13.88 -2.40
C GLY A 391 -19.84 -13.21 -3.77
N PRO A 392 -20.82 -13.53 -4.63
CA PRO A 392 -20.84 -13.01 -5.99
C PRO A 392 -21.12 -11.50 -6.00
N GLY A 393 -20.33 -10.77 -6.77
CA GLY A 393 -20.48 -9.32 -6.91
C GLY A 393 -19.96 -8.50 -5.73
N MET A 394 -19.33 -9.15 -4.74
CA MET A 394 -18.65 -8.49 -3.62
C MET A 394 -17.19 -8.25 -3.96
N VAL A 395 -16.64 -7.15 -3.46
CA VAL A 395 -15.21 -6.80 -3.55
C VAL A 395 -14.69 -6.56 -2.15
N VAL A 396 -13.61 -7.23 -1.80
CA VAL A 396 -12.93 -7.07 -0.52
C VAL A 396 -11.72 -6.16 -0.68
N GLY A 397 -11.48 -5.31 0.32
CA GLY A 397 -10.25 -4.53 0.43
C GLY A 397 -9.15 -5.30 1.16
N GLU A 398 -8.04 -4.63 1.40
CA GLU A 398 -6.92 -5.15 2.18
C GLU A 398 -7.36 -5.54 3.60
N ALA A 399 -6.98 -6.74 4.04
CA ALA A 399 -7.27 -7.23 5.38
C ALA A 399 -6.11 -6.89 6.32
N VAL A 400 -6.35 -6.03 7.29
CA VAL A 400 -5.35 -5.66 8.31
C VAL A 400 -5.63 -6.38 9.63
N PHE A 401 -4.57 -6.77 10.31
CA PHE A 401 -4.66 -7.43 11.61
C PHE A 401 -4.83 -6.40 12.73
N ALA A 402 -5.82 -6.61 13.58
CA ALA A 402 -6.05 -5.90 14.83
C ALA A 402 -5.85 -6.89 15.98
N PRO A 403 -4.83 -6.72 16.84
CA PRO A 403 -4.55 -7.67 17.91
C PRO A 403 -5.62 -7.62 19.00
N ASP A 404 -5.88 -8.76 19.63
CA ASP A 404 -6.60 -8.81 20.89
C ASP A 404 -5.64 -8.36 22.00
N PRO A 405 -5.97 -7.33 22.79
CA PRO A 405 -5.09 -6.83 23.86
C PRO A 405 -4.83 -7.89 24.96
N ASP A 406 -5.70 -8.89 25.10
CA ASP A 406 -5.54 -10.01 26.02
C ASP A 406 -4.90 -11.24 25.33
N GLY A 407 -4.61 -11.16 24.03
CA GLY A 407 -4.06 -12.22 23.21
C GLY A 407 -2.57 -12.47 23.47
N VAL A 408 -2.12 -13.71 23.18
CA VAL A 408 -0.72 -14.14 23.33
C VAL A 408 -0.19 -14.80 22.06
N ALA A 409 -1.06 -15.47 21.30
CA ALA A 409 -0.70 -16.12 20.04
C ALA A 409 -0.63 -15.08 18.89
N GLU A 410 0.08 -15.43 17.83
CA GLU A 410 0.25 -14.56 16.66
C GLU A 410 -1.11 -14.20 15.99
N ASP A 411 -2.04 -15.11 16.01
CA ASP A 411 -3.39 -14.99 15.44
C ASP A 411 -4.47 -14.61 16.47
N ASP A 412 -4.11 -14.30 17.72
CA ASP A 412 -5.05 -13.76 18.70
C ASP A 412 -5.44 -12.33 18.31
N GLY A 413 -6.57 -12.21 17.60
CA GLY A 413 -7.05 -10.94 17.10
C GLY A 413 -8.05 -11.07 15.95
N TRP A 414 -8.18 -10.02 15.19
CA TRP A 414 -9.19 -9.91 14.13
C TRP A 414 -8.56 -9.39 12.83
N LEU A 415 -9.12 -9.86 11.72
CA LEU A 415 -8.86 -9.28 10.40
C LEU A 415 -9.97 -8.27 10.09
N LEU A 416 -9.57 -7.06 9.74
CA LEU A 416 -10.47 -5.97 9.37
C LEU A 416 -10.31 -5.69 7.89
N CYS A 417 -11.39 -5.77 7.11
CA CYS A 417 -11.36 -5.40 5.70
C CYS A 417 -12.67 -4.74 5.26
N THR A 418 -12.60 -3.89 4.25
CA THR A 418 -13.81 -3.36 3.61
C THR A 418 -14.42 -4.40 2.69
N VAL A 419 -15.74 -4.44 2.63
CA VAL A 419 -16.51 -5.31 1.72
C VAL A 419 -17.51 -4.43 0.99
N SER A 420 -17.40 -4.33 -0.32
CA SER A 420 -18.25 -3.48 -1.15
C SER A 420 -19.08 -4.30 -2.12
N GLU A 421 -20.37 -4.02 -2.21
CA GLU A 421 -21.25 -4.59 -3.22
C GLU A 421 -21.13 -3.79 -4.53
N ARG A 422 -20.70 -4.42 -5.61
CA ARG A 422 -20.48 -3.73 -6.92
C ARG A 422 -21.75 -3.10 -7.48
N ALA A 423 -22.89 -3.76 -7.32
CA ALA A 423 -24.15 -3.31 -7.91
C ALA A 423 -24.68 -2.01 -7.29
N THR A 424 -24.48 -1.80 -5.99
CA THR A 424 -25.01 -0.68 -5.23
C THR A 424 -23.97 0.29 -4.73
N GLY A 425 -22.71 -0.19 -4.61
CA GLY A 425 -21.63 0.53 -3.94
C GLY A 425 -21.76 0.54 -2.42
N ALA A 426 -22.74 -0.15 -1.84
CA ALA A 426 -22.84 -0.30 -0.39
C ALA A 426 -21.55 -0.95 0.14
N THR A 427 -21.02 -0.39 1.22
CA THR A 427 -19.75 -0.83 1.80
C THR A 427 -19.89 -1.06 3.28
N ASP A 428 -19.35 -2.17 3.75
CA ASP A 428 -19.23 -2.53 5.15
C ASP A 428 -17.75 -2.62 5.55
N LEU A 429 -17.46 -2.41 6.83
CA LEU A 429 -16.22 -2.89 7.44
C LEU A 429 -16.53 -4.25 8.08
N ALA A 430 -15.93 -5.29 7.56
CA ALA A 430 -16.03 -6.65 8.10
C ALA A 430 -14.98 -6.85 9.20
N VAL A 431 -15.39 -7.51 10.28
CA VAL A 431 -14.55 -7.98 11.38
C VAL A 431 -14.58 -9.50 11.36
N ILE A 432 -13.45 -10.14 11.10
CA ILE A 432 -13.30 -11.59 10.97
C ILE A 432 -12.40 -12.09 12.09
N ASP A 433 -12.77 -13.17 12.77
CA ASP A 433 -11.89 -13.84 13.73
C ASP A 433 -10.68 -14.43 13.01
N ALA A 434 -9.47 -14.03 13.41
CA ALA A 434 -8.26 -14.52 12.75
C ALA A 434 -7.98 -16.01 13.00
N HIS A 435 -8.61 -16.63 13.99
CA HIS A 435 -8.55 -18.08 14.22
C HIS A 435 -9.47 -18.88 13.28
N ASP A 436 -10.56 -18.27 12.79
CA ASP A 436 -11.57 -18.95 11.97
C ASP A 436 -12.01 -18.09 10.78
N VAL A 437 -11.06 -17.82 9.90
CA VAL A 437 -11.30 -16.97 8.71
C VAL A 437 -12.40 -17.55 7.81
N GLU A 438 -12.53 -18.88 7.73
CA GLU A 438 -13.52 -19.56 6.89
C GLU A 438 -14.96 -19.32 7.34
N ALA A 439 -15.19 -19.03 8.63
CA ALA A 439 -16.51 -18.66 9.14
C ALA A 439 -16.99 -17.29 8.63
N GLY A 440 -16.06 -16.44 8.16
CA GLY A 440 -16.35 -15.08 7.71
C GLY A 440 -16.61 -14.10 8.85
N PRO A 441 -17.26 -12.94 8.56
CA PRO A 441 -17.40 -11.87 9.53
C PRO A 441 -18.24 -12.21 10.75
N ILE A 442 -17.70 -11.98 11.94
CA ILE A 442 -18.42 -12.02 13.22
C ILE A 442 -19.20 -10.73 13.47
N ALA A 443 -18.78 -9.63 12.83
CA ALA A 443 -19.48 -8.36 12.82
C ALA A 443 -19.27 -7.62 11.50
N GLN A 444 -20.24 -6.77 11.12
CA GLN A 444 -20.15 -5.88 9.98
C GLN A 444 -20.65 -4.50 10.39
N VAL A 445 -19.84 -3.48 10.14
CA VAL A 445 -20.18 -2.08 10.38
C VAL A 445 -20.63 -1.47 9.05
N HIS A 446 -21.90 -1.06 8.96
CA HIS A 446 -22.48 -0.51 7.74
C HIS A 446 -22.05 0.95 7.53
N LEU A 447 -21.26 1.23 6.49
CA LEU A 447 -20.80 2.58 6.21
C LEU A 447 -21.93 3.45 5.62
N PRO A 448 -21.89 4.79 5.80
CA PRO A 448 -22.99 5.67 5.41
C PRO A 448 -23.10 5.87 3.89
N GLY A 449 -22.22 5.28 3.12
CA GLY A 449 -22.19 5.37 1.66
C GLY A 449 -21.07 4.55 1.06
N ARG A 450 -20.88 4.71 -0.25
CA ARG A 450 -19.83 4.04 -0.99
C ARG A 450 -18.46 4.50 -0.51
N LEU A 451 -17.56 3.53 -0.35
CA LEU A 451 -16.13 3.76 -0.20
C LEU A 451 -15.49 3.53 -1.59
N PRO A 452 -14.88 4.53 -2.22
CA PRO A 452 -14.20 4.33 -3.48
C PRO A 452 -13.11 3.25 -3.36
N PHE A 453 -12.81 2.57 -4.46
CA PHE A 453 -11.65 1.69 -4.48
C PHE A 453 -10.41 2.46 -3.98
N GLY A 454 -9.63 1.85 -3.12
CA GLY A 454 -8.47 2.50 -2.50
C GLY A 454 -7.31 1.53 -2.38
N PHE A 455 -6.25 2.01 -1.75
CA PHE A 455 -5.03 1.25 -1.58
C PHE A 455 -4.94 0.66 -0.18
N HIS A 456 -4.02 1.16 0.66
CA HIS A 456 -3.69 0.50 1.90
C HIS A 456 -4.54 0.93 3.08
N SER A 457 -4.72 -0.02 3.97
CA SER A 457 -5.43 0.14 5.24
C SER A 457 -4.49 -0.06 6.41
N CYS A 458 -4.82 0.55 7.55
CA CYS A 458 -4.08 0.42 8.79
C CYS A 458 -5.05 0.28 9.97
N TRP A 459 -4.61 -0.40 11.00
CA TRP A 459 -5.23 -0.40 12.31
C TRP A 459 -4.38 0.40 13.30
N PHE A 460 -4.99 1.30 14.04
CA PHE A 460 -4.35 2.06 15.11
C PHE A 460 -5.12 1.85 16.40
N GLU A 461 -4.47 1.25 17.39
CA GLU A 461 -5.07 1.05 18.72
C GLU A 461 -5.29 2.38 19.44
N ARG A 462 -6.37 2.46 20.23
CA ARG A 462 -6.61 3.62 21.09
C ARG A 462 -5.60 3.60 22.24
N GLY A 463 -4.98 4.73 22.51
CA GLY A 463 -4.04 4.87 23.60
C GLY A 463 -2.58 4.85 23.24
N ASP A 464 -2.22 4.44 22.02
CA ASP A 464 -0.85 4.55 21.51
C ASP A 464 -0.38 6.03 21.30
N THR A 465 -1.05 7.01 21.90
CA THR A 465 -0.81 8.44 21.64
C THR A 465 0.31 9.07 22.49
N GLU A 466 0.91 8.34 23.44
CA GLU A 466 2.06 8.83 24.19
C GLU A 466 3.35 8.12 23.78
N PRO A 467 4.42 8.87 23.45
CA PRO A 467 5.75 8.27 23.34
C PRO A 467 6.18 7.80 24.73
N ALA A 468 6.65 6.55 24.82
CA ALA A 468 7.24 5.98 26.02
C ALA A 468 8.51 6.75 26.44
#